data_8326727879db3393aac70e8df70edcb9
#
_entry.id   8326727879db3393aac70e8df70edcb9
#
_cell.length_a   1.000
_cell.length_b   1.000
_cell.length_c   1.000
_cell.angle_alpha   90.00
_cell.angle_beta   90.00
_cell.angle_gamma   90.00
#
_symmetry.space_group_name_H-M   'P 1'
#
loop_
_entity.id
_entity.type
_entity.pdbx_description
1 polymer ?
#
loop_
_entity_poly.entity_id
_entity_poly.type
_entity_poly.pdbx_seq_one_letter_code
_entity_poly.pdbx_strand_id
1 'polypeptide(L)'
;MRLVTTTADLKAYYTDKSIAAPLNGMDKTGFKHIDLSISGVMYKDSPWIQNGDKWKFEVEDCLKIAEEKGFDFCQAHSPYINSFENDEKTEALTVAIRNSIEACKMLSIPHTVVHPIALYGATPNEFLNKNIEYYRQFTDDTEKNNVDILMENSSSKWNPQCYIRTGKELREFVEKSDMPHMHICWDTGHGNVQGQNQIDDIVAMGSELKALHIHDNYGNEDSHTMPLIGTTNFDNVVKGLLKIGYGGDFTFEACATLRRVNAWPNYRRDVKDSDLLSNPPLYIVQKQQALMYEVGKWMLESYNIKVE
;
A
#
# COMPACT_ATOMS: atom_id res chain seq x y z
N MET A 1 -15.09 -10.48 -5.74
CA MET A 1 -14.00 -9.61 -5.20
C MET A 1 -12.81 -10.50 -4.90
N ARG A 2 -11.62 -10.14 -5.39
CA ARG A 2 -10.39 -10.92 -5.13
C ARG A 2 -9.80 -10.53 -3.77
N LEU A 3 -9.19 -11.51 -3.09
CA LEU A 3 -8.37 -11.27 -1.92
C LEU A 3 -6.91 -11.12 -2.34
N VAL A 4 -6.34 -9.98 -2.05
CA VAL A 4 -4.98 -9.59 -2.43
C VAL A 4 -4.14 -9.37 -1.18
N THR A 5 -2.84 -9.66 -1.23
CA THR A 5 -1.92 -9.31 -0.13
C THR A 5 -0.62 -8.73 -0.68
N THR A 6 0.04 -7.91 0.15
CA THR A 6 1.28 -7.23 -0.25
C THR A 6 2.52 -8.12 -0.09
N THR A 7 3.48 -7.97 -0.98
CA THR A 7 4.80 -8.60 -0.84
C THR A 7 5.62 -8.01 0.32
N ALA A 8 5.25 -6.83 0.84
CA ALA A 8 5.90 -6.20 1.98
C ALA A 8 5.89 -7.09 3.23
N ASP A 9 4.87 -7.93 3.40
CA ASP A 9 4.70 -8.84 4.54
C ASP A 9 5.87 -9.81 4.72
N LEU A 10 6.48 -10.25 3.64
CA LEU A 10 7.57 -11.22 3.67
C LEU A 10 8.96 -10.62 3.44
N LYS A 11 9.05 -9.33 3.12
CA LYS A 11 10.31 -8.68 2.76
C LYS A 11 11.41 -8.84 3.81
N ALA A 12 11.09 -8.78 5.09
CA ALA A 12 12.05 -8.88 6.18
C ALA A 12 12.75 -10.26 6.28
N TYR A 13 12.27 -11.26 5.55
CA TYR A 13 12.85 -12.61 5.51
C TYR A 13 13.87 -12.82 4.40
N TYR A 14 14.05 -11.83 3.55
CA TYR A 14 14.99 -11.88 2.43
C TYR A 14 16.08 -10.82 2.59
N THR A 15 17.34 -11.24 2.47
CA THR A 15 18.50 -10.33 2.50
C THR A 15 18.69 -9.62 1.17
N ASP A 16 18.19 -10.21 0.10
CA ASP A 16 18.11 -9.59 -1.21
C ASP A 16 17.12 -8.41 -1.16
N LYS A 17 17.56 -7.25 -1.67
CA LYS A 17 16.74 -6.04 -1.72
C LYS A 17 15.82 -5.97 -2.95
N SER A 18 15.92 -6.94 -3.85
CA SER A 18 15.06 -7.04 -5.02
C SER A 18 13.57 -7.10 -4.61
N ILE A 19 12.73 -6.43 -5.38
CA ILE A 19 11.27 -6.49 -5.21
C ILE A 19 10.70 -7.90 -5.49
N ALA A 20 11.43 -8.72 -6.26
CA ALA A 20 11.03 -10.08 -6.61
C ALA A 20 11.26 -11.11 -5.47
N ALA A 21 12.25 -10.86 -4.60
CA ALA A 21 12.66 -11.85 -3.59
C ALA A 21 11.51 -12.35 -2.69
N PRO A 22 10.60 -11.50 -2.15
CA PRO A 22 9.51 -11.93 -1.31
C PRO A 22 8.50 -12.85 -1.99
N LEU A 23 8.34 -12.78 -3.32
CA LEU A 23 7.44 -13.65 -4.10
C LEU A 23 7.74 -15.14 -3.91
N ASN A 24 9.01 -15.48 -3.63
CA ASN A 24 9.41 -16.86 -3.39
C ASN A 24 8.72 -17.51 -2.18
N GLY A 25 8.26 -16.71 -1.23
CA GLY A 25 7.56 -17.18 -0.03
C GLY A 25 6.03 -17.10 -0.09
N MET A 26 5.45 -16.48 -1.13
CA MET A 26 4.01 -16.24 -1.20
C MET A 26 3.17 -17.50 -1.48
N ASP A 27 3.75 -18.53 -2.09
CA ASP A 27 3.06 -19.77 -2.47
C ASP A 27 2.41 -20.55 -1.32
N LYS A 28 2.79 -20.27 -0.07
CA LYS A 28 2.27 -20.93 1.15
C LYS A 28 1.30 -20.05 1.94
N THR A 29 0.91 -18.91 1.40
CA THR A 29 0.03 -17.95 2.08
C THR A 29 -1.45 -18.13 1.74
N GLY A 30 -1.78 -18.87 0.70
CA GLY A 30 -3.14 -19.03 0.16
C GLY A 30 -3.51 -17.96 -0.87
N PHE A 31 -2.84 -16.81 -0.88
CA PHE A 31 -3.08 -15.76 -1.85
C PHE A 31 -2.49 -16.10 -3.23
N LYS A 32 -3.23 -15.73 -4.28
CA LYS A 32 -2.80 -15.80 -5.68
C LYS A 32 -2.69 -14.43 -6.33
N HIS A 33 -3.37 -13.46 -5.76
CA HIS A 33 -3.42 -12.09 -6.21
C HIS A 33 -2.50 -11.22 -5.34
N ILE A 34 -1.62 -10.47 -5.96
CA ILE A 34 -0.49 -9.83 -5.30
C ILE A 34 -0.52 -8.32 -5.51
N ASP A 35 -0.37 -7.59 -4.40
CA ASP A 35 0.08 -6.21 -4.36
C ASP A 35 1.61 -6.18 -4.30
N LEU A 36 2.24 -5.67 -5.36
CA LEU A 36 3.71 -5.63 -5.46
C LEU A 36 4.28 -4.41 -4.76
N SER A 37 4.93 -4.62 -3.62
CA SER A 37 5.59 -3.54 -2.89
C SER A 37 6.90 -3.11 -3.56
N ILE A 38 6.90 -1.95 -4.19
CA ILE A 38 8.09 -1.24 -4.69
C ILE A 38 8.57 -0.21 -3.63
N SER A 39 7.83 -0.03 -2.54
CA SER A 39 8.06 1.01 -1.51
C SER A 39 9.48 1.03 -0.92
N GLY A 40 10.19 -0.08 -0.91
CA GLY A 40 11.49 -0.21 -0.27
C GLY A 40 12.71 0.07 -1.16
N VAL A 41 12.54 0.65 -2.34
CA VAL A 41 13.65 0.83 -3.29
C VAL A 41 14.45 2.12 -3.10
N MET A 42 14.07 2.99 -2.14
CA MET A 42 14.73 4.27 -1.86
C MET A 42 16.00 4.11 -1.02
N TYR A 43 16.92 3.25 -1.44
CA TYR A 43 18.24 3.08 -0.79
C TYR A 43 19.37 3.53 -1.72
N LYS A 44 20.52 3.85 -1.11
CA LYS A 44 21.72 4.22 -1.87
C LYS A 44 22.08 3.12 -2.87
N ASP A 45 22.42 3.53 -4.08
CA ASP A 45 22.80 2.65 -5.20
C ASP A 45 21.67 1.75 -5.74
N SER A 46 20.41 2.00 -5.35
CA SER A 46 19.26 1.32 -5.92
C SER A 46 19.12 1.60 -7.42
N PRO A 47 18.90 0.58 -8.25
CA PRO A 47 18.68 0.80 -9.68
C PRO A 47 17.38 1.59 -9.97
N TRP A 48 16.44 1.60 -9.03
CA TRP A 48 15.13 2.27 -9.16
C TRP A 48 15.20 3.80 -9.08
N ILE A 49 16.24 4.34 -8.42
CA ILE A 49 16.43 5.79 -8.25
C ILE A 49 17.50 6.35 -9.18
N GLN A 50 18.04 5.53 -10.07
CA GLN A 50 19.07 5.90 -11.05
C GLN A 50 18.46 5.98 -12.45
N ASN A 51 19.08 6.81 -13.31
CA ASN A 51 18.77 6.81 -14.74
C ASN A 51 19.22 5.49 -15.38
N GLY A 52 18.38 4.93 -16.24
CA GLY A 52 18.65 3.70 -16.98
C GLY A 52 17.72 2.55 -16.62
N ASP A 53 17.94 1.39 -17.21
CA ASP A 53 16.97 0.28 -17.27
C ASP A 53 17.33 -0.91 -16.36
N LYS A 54 18.28 -0.78 -15.45
CA LYS A 54 18.73 -1.91 -14.60
C LYS A 54 17.62 -2.44 -13.68
N TRP A 55 16.69 -1.60 -13.26
CA TRP A 55 15.53 -1.99 -12.45
C TRP A 55 14.61 -2.97 -13.19
N LYS A 56 14.62 -2.99 -14.54
CA LYS A 56 13.79 -3.89 -15.36
C LYS A 56 14.12 -5.37 -15.15
N PHE A 57 15.37 -5.70 -14.78
CA PHE A 57 15.75 -7.07 -14.45
C PHE A 57 14.96 -7.60 -13.24
N GLU A 58 14.69 -6.75 -12.23
CA GLU A 58 13.87 -7.16 -11.09
C GLU A 58 12.41 -7.37 -11.48
N VAL A 59 11.89 -6.61 -12.46
CA VAL A 59 10.55 -6.79 -13.02
C VAL A 59 10.45 -8.08 -13.83
N GLU A 60 11.47 -8.40 -14.62
CA GLU A 60 11.57 -9.67 -15.35
C GLU A 60 11.60 -10.87 -14.39
N ASP A 61 12.33 -10.77 -13.28
CA ASP A 61 12.32 -11.78 -12.23
C ASP A 61 10.94 -11.93 -11.57
N CYS A 62 10.21 -10.82 -11.36
CA CYS A 62 8.83 -10.86 -10.87
C CYS A 62 7.92 -11.64 -11.84
N LEU A 63 7.99 -11.36 -13.15
CA LEU A 63 7.21 -12.07 -14.17
C LEU A 63 7.50 -13.57 -14.16
N LYS A 64 8.76 -13.93 -14.14
CA LYS A 64 9.19 -15.34 -14.11
C LYS A 64 8.66 -16.09 -12.88
N ILE A 65 8.81 -15.51 -11.69
CA ILE A 65 8.34 -16.13 -10.45
C ILE A 65 6.80 -16.19 -10.44
N ALA A 66 6.10 -15.17 -10.92
CA ALA A 66 4.66 -15.14 -11.00
C ALA A 66 4.14 -16.24 -11.94
N GLU A 67 4.76 -16.42 -13.12
CA GLU A 67 4.42 -17.50 -14.05
C GLU A 67 4.67 -18.89 -13.42
N GLU A 68 5.84 -19.10 -12.81
CA GLU A 68 6.21 -20.38 -12.17
C GLU A 68 5.26 -20.76 -11.02
N LYS A 69 4.76 -19.77 -10.24
CA LYS A 69 3.95 -19.99 -9.04
C LYS A 69 2.45 -19.76 -9.26
N GLY A 70 2.05 -19.27 -10.42
CA GLY A 70 0.66 -18.96 -10.74
C GLY A 70 0.11 -17.78 -9.94
N PHE A 71 0.88 -16.69 -9.83
CA PHE A 71 0.44 -15.43 -9.28
C PHE A 71 0.02 -14.47 -10.39
N ASP A 72 -0.89 -13.56 -10.08
CA ASP A 72 -1.16 -12.35 -10.84
C ASP A 72 -1.01 -11.11 -9.96
N PHE A 73 -0.53 -10.04 -10.57
CA PHE A 73 -0.38 -8.75 -9.91
C PHE A 73 -1.63 -7.90 -10.13
N CYS A 74 -2.17 -7.34 -9.06
CA CYS A 74 -3.42 -6.57 -9.10
C CYS A 74 -3.21 -5.11 -8.80
N GLN A 75 -2.22 -4.82 -7.96
CA GLN A 75 -1.90 -3.51 -7.45
C GLN A 75 -0.38 -3.44 -7.26
N ALA A 76 0.17 -2.22 -7.22
CA ALA A 76 1.52 -1.99 -6.73
C ALA A 76 1.54 -0.84 -5.72
N HIS A 77 2.56 -0.82 -4.88
CA HIS A 77 2.83 0.28 -3.97
C HIS A 77 4.15 0.95 -4.37
N SER A 78 4.08 2.19 -4.86
CA SER A 78 5.24 2.99 -5.24
C SER A 78 6.09 3.38 -4.03
N PRO A 79 7.37 3.74 -4.23
CA PRO A 79 8.18 4.31 -3.16
C PRO A 79 7.64 5.67 -2.71
N TYR A 80 8.04 6.08 -1.50
CA TYR A 80 7.63 7.35 -0.89
C TYR A 80 8.75 7.98 -0.07
N ILE A 81 8.60 9.26 0.24
CA ILE A 81 9.42 10.02 1.20
C ILE A 81 8.51 10.74 2.21
N ASN A 82 9.05 11.03 3.38
CA ASN A 82 8.26 11.61 4.46
C ASN A 82 7.99 13.12 4.26
N SER A 83 8.89 13.85 3.60
CA SER A 83 8.75 15.30 3.40
C SER A 83 9.52 15.82 2.19
N PHE A 84 9.11 17.00 1.70
CA PHE A 84 9.79 17.74 0.63
C PHE A 84 11.09 18.46 1.05
N GLU A 85 11.56 18.31 2.29
CA GLU A 85 12.72 19.05 2.80
C GLU A 85 14.06 18.67 2.17
N ASN A 86 14.11 17.60 1.40
CA ASN A 86 15.34 17.12 0.76
C ASN A 86 15.13 16.97 -0.74
N ASP A 87 15.65 17.94 -1.51
CA ASP A 87 15.52 17.98 -2.97
C ASP A 87 16.10 16.74 -3.66
N GLU A 88 17.27 16.25 -3.22
CA GLU A 88 17.90 15.05 -3.78
C GLU A 88 17.02 13.81 -3.61
N LYS A 89 16.38 13.65 -2.44
CA LYS A 89 15.42 12.56 -2.20
C LYS A 89 14.16 12.74 -3.02
N THR A 90 13.69 13.97 -3.22
CA THR A 90 12.52 14.27 -4.04
C THR A 90 12.77 13.97 -5.51
N GLU A 91 13.95 14.32 -6.03
CA GLU A 91 14.38 13.95 -7.39
C GLU A 91 14.50 12.44 -7.56
N ALA A 92 15.15 11.75 -6.61
CA ALA A 92 15.24 10.29 -6.60
C ALA A 92 13.85 9.62 -6.56
N LEU A 93 12.91 10.15 -5.77
CA LEU A 93 11.54 9.67 -5.74
C LEU A 93 10.84 9.88 -7.08
N THR A 94 11.06 11.01 -7.74
CA THR A 94 10.49 11.30 -9.06
C THR A 94 10.91 10.23 -10.08
N VAL A 95 12.20 9.89 -10.11
CA VAL A 95 12.71 8.80 -10.97
C VAL A 95 12.06 7.46 -10.62
N ALA A 96 12.00 7.15 -9.33
CA ALA A 96 11.46 5.88 -8.86
C ALA A 96 9.95 5.72 -9.14
N ILE A 97 9.15 6.79 -9.04
CA ILE A 97 7.71 6.75 -9.38
C ILE A 97 7.53 6.52 -10.89
N ARG A 98 8.31 7.19 -11.76
CA ARG A 98 8.26 6.94 -13.21
C ARG A 98 8.60 5.48 -13.53
N ASN A 99 9.65 4.94 -12.92
CA ASN A 99 10.01 3.53 -13.07
C ASN A 99 8.91 2.60 -12.54
N SER A 100 8.23 2.96 -11.45
CA SER A 100 7.10 2.18 -10.91
C SER A 100 5.91 2.16 -11.87
N ILE A 101 5.56 3.28 -12.50
CA ILE A 101 4.50 3.36 -13.51
C ILE A 101 4.85 2.49 -14.72
N GLU A 102 6.09 2.54 -15.23
CA GLU A 102 6.54 1.69 -16.33
C GLU A 102 6.56 0.20 -15.93
N ALA A 103 7.00 -0.12 -14.70
CA ALA A 103 6.96 -1.48 -14.16
C ALA A 103 5.52 -2.03 -14.07
N CYS A 104 4.57 -1.21 -13.63
CA CYS A 104 3.15 -1.58 -13.62
C CYS A 104 2.67 -1.94 -15.02
N LYS A 105 3.04 -1.16 -16.04
CA LYS A 105 2.74 -1.50 -17.44
C LYS A 105 3.33 -2.84 -17.85
N MET A 106 4.61 -3.10 -17.53
CA MET A 106 5.29 -4.36 -17.87
C MET A 106 4.64 -5.57 -17.20
N LEU A 107 4.14 -5.41 -15.96
CA LEU A 107 3.49 -6.45 -15.16
C LEU A 107 1.98 -6.54 -15.36
N SER A 108 1.40 -5.73 -16.25
CA SER A 108 -0.05 -5.59 -16.43
C SER A 108 -0.82 -5.19 -15.17
N ILE A 109 -0.18 -4.43 -14.29
CA ILE A 109 -0.78 -3.86 -13.08
C ILE A 109 -1.55 -2.59 -13.46
N PRO A 110 -2.85 -2.47 -13.13
CA PRO A 110 -3.64 -1.32 -13.56
C PRO A 110 -3.33 -0.03 -12.80
N HIS A 111 -2.81 -0.11 -11.58
CA HIS A 111 -2.56 1.06 -10.73
C HIS A 111 -1.47 0.85 -9.69
N THR A 112 -0.88 1.97 -9.25
CA THR A 112 0.09 1.98 -8.16
C THR A 112 -0.27 3.04 -7.11
N VAL A 113 -0.12 2.70 -5.83
CA VAL A 113 -0.42 3.57 -4.70
C VAL A 113 0.75 4.53 -4.44
N VAL A 114 0.43 5.78 -4.13
CA VAL A 114 1.36 6.84 -3.74
C VAL A 114 0.89 7.54 -2.46
N HIS A 115 1.83 8.08 -1.70
CA HIS A 115 1.55 8.80 -0.46
C HIS A 115 1.61 10.31 -0.61
N PRO A 116 0.84 11.07 0.18
CA PRO A 116 1.05 12.50 0.30
C PRO A 116 2.41 12.77 0.98
N ILE A 117 3.12 13.78 0.47
CA ILE A 117 4.44 14.18 0.96
C ILE A 117 4.29 15.41 1.85
N ALA A 118 4.79 15.35 3.09
CA ALA A 118 4.66 16.46 4.02
C ALA A 118 5.42 17.72 3.56
N LEU A 119 4.83 18.87 3.85
CA LEU A 119 5.44 20.18 3.71
C LEU A 119 5.41 20.86 5.08
N TYR A 120 6.55 20.82 5.79
CA TYR A 120 6.61 21.31 7.16
C TYR A 120 6.35 22.82 7.25
N GLY A 121 5.54 23.22 8.25
CA GLY A 121 5.13 24.60 8.46
C GLY A 121 4.09 25.14 7.49
N ALA A 122 3.64 24.34 6.51
CA ALA A 122 2.63 24.75 5.55
C ALA A 122 1.22 24.72 6.14
N THR A 123 0.36 25.56 5.61
CA THR A 123 -1.09 25.45 5.79
C THR A 123 -1.64 24.26 4.99
N PRO A 124 -2.86 23.76 5.31
CA PRO A 124 -3.49 22.69 4.54
C PRO A 124 -3.58 22.98 3.03
N ASN A 125 -3.86 24.23 2.64
CA ASN A 125 -3.93 24.63 1.23
C ASN A 125 -2.56 24.61 0.54
N GLU A 126 -1.52 25.11 1.19
CA GLU A 126 -0.15 25.06 0.65
C GLU A 126 0.32 23.62 0.49
N PHE A 127 0.05 22.75 1.48
CA PHE A 127 0.32 21.32 1.42
C PHE A 127 -0.41 20.66 0.24
N LEU A 128 -1.71 20.91 0.11
CA LEU A 128 -2.53 20.36 -0.98
C LEU A 128 -1.97 20.77 -2.34
N ASN A 129 -1.75 22.07 -2.55
CA ASN A 129 -1.24 22.61 -3.82
C ASN A 129 0.15 22.05 -4.16
N LYS A 130 1.04 21.91 -3.18
CA LYS A 130 2.39 21.38 -3.40
C LYS A 130 2.35 19.91 -3.83
N ASN A 131 1.50 19.09 -3.21
CA ASN A 131 1.32 17.70 -3.62
C ASN A 131 0.68 17.60 -5.02
N ILE A 132 -0.31 18.43 -5.33
CA ILE A 132 -0.90 18.49 -6.68
C ILE A 132 0.16 18.86 -7.72
N GLU A 133 0.93 19.93 -7.48
CA GLU A 133 2.04 20.33 -8.36
C GLU A 133 3.03 19.19 -8.59
N TYR A 134 3.41 18.50 -7.51
CA TYR A 134 4.36 17.39 -7.58
C TYR A 134 3.81 16.20 -8.39
N TYR A 135 2.57 15.79 -8.15
CA TYR A 135 2.02 14.62 -8.85
C TYR A 135 1.62 14.89 -10.29
N ARG A 136 1.27 16.13 -10.65
CA ARG A 136 0.96 16.52 -12.05
C ARG A 136 2.09 16.26 -13.04
N GLN A 137 3.33 16.22 -12.60
CA GLN A 137 4.47 15.90 -13.47
C GLN A 137 4.44 14.48 -14.05
N PHE A 138 3.58 13.60 -13.52
CA PHE A 138 3.42 12.21 -13.96
C PHE A 138 2.24 12.01 -14.92
N THR A 139 1.53 13.07 -15.32
CA THR A 139 0.35 12.97 -16.21
C THR A 139 0.70 12.23 -17.50
N ASP A 140 1.74 12.67 -18.21
CA ASP A 140 2.17 12.04 -19.47
C ASP A 140 2.61 10.59 -19.26
N ASP A 141 3.27 10.29 -18.13
CA ASP A 141 3.73 8.93 -17.80
C ASP A 141 2.55 7.98 -17.55
N THR A 142 1.52 8.45 -16.84
CA THR A 142 0.30 7.67 -16.56
C THR A 142 -0.53 7.45 -17.81
N GLU A 143 -0.75 8.47 -18.63
CA GLU A 143 -1.48 8.36 -19.91
C GLU A 143 -0.77 7.42 -20.90
N LYS A 144 0.54 7.60 -21.09
CA LYS A 144 1.35 6.77 -21.99
C LYS A 144 1.31 5.30 -21.61
N ASN A 145 1.34 4.99 -20.32
CA ASN A 145 1.39 3.63 -19.83
C ASN A 145 0.01 3.03 -19.54
N ASN A 146 -1.05 3.85 -19.54
CA ASN A 146 -2.41 3.50 -19.12
C ASN A 146 -2.40 2.84 -17.73
N VAL A 147 -1.77 3.52 -16.76
CA VAL A 147 -1.62 3.09 -15.37
C VAL A 147 -2.10 4.25 -14.48
N ASP A 148 -3.02 3.95 -13.57
CA ASP A 148 -3.49 4.93 -12.59
C ASP A 148 -2.50 5.08 -11.43
N ILE A 149 -2.36 6.29 -10.90
CA ILE A 149 -1.74 6.53 -9.60
C ILE A 149 -2.82 6.84 -8.58
N LEU A 150 -2.73 6.21 -7.41
CA LEU A 150 -3.77 6.28 -6.38
C LEU A 150 -3.21 6.97 -5.15
N MET A 151 -3.78 8.13 -4.82
CA MET A 151 -3.44 8.83 -3.58
C MET A 151 -4.04 8.09 -2.38
N GLU A 152 -3.21 7.75 -1.42
CA GLU A 152 -3.62 7.11 -0.18
C GLU A 152 -3.89 8.14 0.93
N ASN A 153 -4.87 7.87 1.81
CA ASN A 153 -5.07 8.67 3.02
C ASN A 153 -3.90 8.48 3.99
N SER A 154 -3.46 9.56 4.59
CA SER A 154 -2.41 9.56 5.59
C SER A 154 -2.97 9.48 7.02
N SER A 155 -2.08 9.26 7.98
CA SER A 155 -2.38 9.30 9.40
C SER A 155 -1.60 10.42 10.09
N SER A 156 -2.29 11.20 10.95
CA SER A 156 -1.62 12.22 11.78
C SER A 156 -0.66 11.62 12.81
N LYS A 157 -0.81 10.33 13.12
CA LYS A 157 0.09 9.61 14.03
C LYS A 157 1.38 9.24 13.33
N TRP A 158 1.30 8.92 12.03
CA TRP A 158 2.48 8.68 11.22
C TRP A 158 3.17 9.99 10.84
N ASN A 159 2.42 10.95 10.31
CA ASN A 159 2.95 12.26 9.95
C ASN A 159 1.92 13.38 10.21
N PRO A 160 2.04 14.14 11.32
CA PRO A 160 1.09 15.19 11.65
C PRO A 160 1.04 16.35 10.64
N GLN A 161 2.02 16.48 9.75
CA GLN A 161 2.04 17.50 8.69
C GLN A 161 1.45 17.01 7.36
N CYS A 162 0.88 15.81 7.31
CA CYS A 162 0.07 15.34 6.18
C CYS A 162 -1.41 15.63 6.44
N TYR A 163 -2.07 16.36 5.55
CA TYR A 163 -3.45 16.82 5.71
C TYR A 163 -4.47 16.07 4.86
N ILE A 164 -4.06 15.12 4.02
CA ILE A 164 -4.98 14.25 3.27
C ILE A 164 -5.26 13.01 4.13
N ARG A 165 -6.37 13.01 4.90
CA ARG A 165 -6.66 12.00 5.93
C ARG A 165 -8.06 11.41 5.83
N THR A 166 -9.00 12.15 5.22
CA THR A 166 -10.42 11.79 5.12
C THR A 166 -10.80 11.52 3.68
N GLY A 167 -11.91 10.79 3.47
CA GLY A 167 -12.44 10.54 2.14
C GLY A 167 -12.80 11.83 1.39
N LYS A 168 -13.22 12.88 2.11
CA LYS A 168 -13.49 14.21 1.51
C LYS A 168 -12.21 14.91 1.05
N GLU A 169 -11.14 14.87 1.85
CA GLU A 169 -9.85 15.47 1.50
C GLU A 169 -9.21 14.75 0.30
N LEU A 170 -9.31 13.41 0.25
CA LEU A 170 -8.89 12.62 -0.91
C LEU A 170 -9.67 13.00 -2.16
N ARG A 171 -11.00 13.10 -2.05
CA ARG A 171 -11.86 13.52 -3.15
C ARG A 171 -11.50 14.91 -3.66
N GLU A 172 -11.29 15.87 -2.75
CA GLU A 172 -10.85 17.23 -3.08
C GLU A 172 -9.48 17.22 -3.80
N PHE A 173 -8.54 16.38 -3.33
CA PHE A 173 -7.23 16.23 -3.98
C PHE A 173 -7.37 15.75 -5.43
N VAL A 174 -8.14 14.69 -5.67
CA VAL A 174 -8.35 14.14 -7.01
C VAL A 174 -9.01 15.19 -7.93
N GLU A 175 -10.09 15.83 -7.47
CA GLU A 175 -10.79 16.85 -8.27
C GLU A 175 -9.90 18.05 -8.62
N LYS A 176 -9.09 18.52 -7.66
CA LYS A 176 -8.17 19.65 -7.89
C LYS A 176 -6.92 19.28 -8.66
N SER A 177 -6.50 18.01 -8.64
CA SER A 177 -5.34 17.57 -9.41
C SER A 177 -5.57 17.68 -10.91
N ASP A 178 -6.81 17.56 -11.37
CA ASP A 178 -7.19 17.62 -12.79
C ASP A 178 -6.37 16.64 -13.65
N MET A 179 -6.09 15.45 -13.09
CA MET A 179 -5.33 14.38 -13.74
C MET A 179 -6.28 13.20 -14.05
N PRO A 180 -6.42 12.78 -15.32
CA PRO A 180 -7.34 11.68 -15.69
C PRO A 180 -7.05 10.34 -15.00
N HIS A 181 -5.77 10.10 -14.67
CA HIS A 181 -5.28 8.87 -14.05
C HIS A 181 -4.95 9.02 -12.55
N MET A 182 -5.47 10.05 -11.87
CA MET A 182 -5.34 10.20 -10.42
C MET A 182 -6.62 9.75 -9.74
N HIS A 183 -6.53 8.73 -8.91
CA HIS A 183 -7.66 8.19 -8.14
C HIS A 183 -7.27 7.96 -6.68
N ILE A 184 -8.04 7.15 -5.95
CA ILE A 184 -7.94 7.01 -4.49
C ILE A 184 -7.66 5.56 -4.11
N CYS A 185 -6.71 5.38 -3.17
CA CYS A 185 -6.58 4.21 -2.31
C CYS A 185 -7.04 4.59 -0.89
N TRP A 186 -7.85 3.73 -0.26
CA TRP A 186 -8.26 3.92 1.13
C TRP A 186 -7.56 2.92 2.05
N ASP A 187 -6.79 3.44 2.99
CA ASP A 187 -6.20 2.67 4.08
C ASP A 187 -7.12 2.70 5.31
N THR A 188 -7.59 1.51 5.72
CA THR A 188 -8.55 1.33 6.80
C THR A 188 -7.94 1.55 8.17
N GLY A 189 -6.67 1.23 8.34
CA GLY A 189 -5.96 1.45 9.60
C GLY A 189 -5.63 2.92 9.81
N HIS A 190 -5.23 3.65 8.77
CA HIS A 190 -5.08 5.11 8.84
C HIS A 190 -6.42 5.77 9.20
N GLY A 191 -7.53 5.33 8.61
CA GLY A 191 -8.87 5.79 8.97
C GLY A 191 -9.21 5.51 10.43
N ASN A 192 -8.89 4.32 10.96
CA ASN A 192 -9.13 3.96 12.36
C ASN A 192 -8.31 4.81 13.34
N VAL A 193 -7.03 5.06 13.05
CA VAL A 193 -6.16 5.92 13.87
C VAL A 193 -6.68 7.36 13.92
N GLN A 194 -7.32 7.85 12.85
CA GLN A 194 -7.95 9.17 12.83
C GLN A 194 -9.32 9.19 13.53
N GLY A 195 -9.86 8.05 13.96
CA GLY A 195 -11.20 7.94 14.54
C GLY A 195 -12.31 8.20 13.52
N GLN A 196 -12.07 7.91 12.25
CA GLN A 196 -12.99 8.18 11.15
C GLN A 196 -14.19 7.23 11.16
N ASN A 197 -15.33 7.74 10.67
CA ASN A 197 -16.45 6.90 10.29
C ASN A 197 -16.19 6.34 8.88
N GLN A 198 -15.70 5.13 8.80
CA GLN A 198 -15.29 4.49 7.54
C GLN A 198 -16.39 4.46 6.46
N ILE A 199 -17.69 4.40 6.87
CA ILE A 199 -18.78 4.47 5.90
C ILE A 199 -18.85 5.84 5.23
N ASP A 200 -18.75 6.92 6.02
CA ASP A 200 -18.90 8.27 5.49
C ASP A 200 -17.71 8.65 4.59
N ASP A 201 -16.49 8.22 4.96
CA ASP A 201 -15.31 8.43 4.14
C ASP A 201 -15.37 7.66 2.82
N ILE A 202 -15.73 6.36 2.86
CA ILE A 202 -15.86 5.54 1.65
C ILE A 202 -16.94 6.11 0.71
N VAL A 203 -18.09 6.53 1.27
CA VAL A 203 -19.17 7.15 0.49
C VAL A 203 -18.72 8.48 -0.13
N ALA A 204 -17.92 9.30 0.59
CA ALA A 204 -17.40 10.56 0.06
C ALA A 204 -16.45 10.34 -1.14
N MET A 205 -15.65 9.28 -1.12
CA MET A 205 -14.78 8.93 -2.25
C MET A 205 -15.53 8.44 -3.48
N GLY A 206 -16.63 7.69 -3.28
CA GLY A 206 -17.49 7.20 -4.35
C GLY A 206 -16.73 6.38 -5.40
N SER A 207 -16.95 6.67 -6.68
CA SER A 207 -16.32 5.95 -7.81
C SER A 207 -14.81 6.19 -7.97
N GLU A 208 -14.26 7.19 -7.28
CA GLU A 208 -12.81 7.45 -7.29
C GLU A 208 -12.03 6.47 -6.43
N LEU A 209 -12.67 5.74 -5.52
CA LEU A 209 -12.04 4.66 -4.76
C LEU A 209 -11.75 3.48 -5.70
N LYS A 210 -10.47 3.22 -5.97
CA LYS A 210 -10.02 2.16 -6.88
C LYS A 210 -9.28 1.02 -6.16
N ALA A 211 -8.67 1.31 -5.00
CA ALA A 211 -7.93 0.33 -4.24
C ALA A 211 -8.13 0.49 -2.73
N LEU A 212 -7.74 -0.54 -2.01
CA LEU A 212 -7.81 -0.60 -0.55
C LEU A 212 -6.44 -1.04 0.00
N HIS A 213 -6.10 -0.53 1.20
CA HIS A 213 -5.16 -1.14 2.12
C HIS A 213 -5.93 -1.55 3.38
N ILE A 214 -6.08 -2.86 3.55
CA ILE A 214 -6.84 -3.45 4.66
C ILE A 214 -5.87 -3.91 5.72
N HIS A 215 -5.87 -3.22 6.83
CA HIS A 215 -5.22 -3.67 8.06
C HIS A 215 -5.93 -3.12 9.28
N ASP A 216 -5.56 -3.62 10.44
CA ASP A 216 -6.14 -3.25 11.72
C ASP A 216 -5.09 -2.63 12.63
N ASN A 217 -5.55 -1.89 13.62
CA ASN A 217 -4.75 -1.32 14.71
C ASN A 217 -5.63 -0.99 15.92
N TYR A 218 -5.04 -0.54 17.01
CA TYR A 218 -5.77 -0.19 18.24
C TYR A 218 -6.27 1.27 18.29
N GLY A 219 -6.21 2.01 17.18
CA GLY A 219 -6.61 3.42 17.10
C GLY A 219 -5.61 4.42 17.69
N ASN A 220 -4.47 3.97 18.20
CA ASN A 220 -3.45 4.79 18.82
C ASN A 220 -2.12 4.87 18.05
N GLU A 221 -1.86 3.88 17.19
CA GLU A 221 -0.69 3.83 16.33
C GLU A 221 -1.01 3.02 15.07
N ASP A 222 -0.23 3.24 14.04
CA ASP A 222 -0.35 2.57 12.75
C ASP A 222 0.34 1.20 12.79
N SER A 223 -0.38 0.19 13.28
CA SER A 223 0.20 -1.10 13.68
C SER A 223 0.26 -2.14 12.58
N HIS A 224 -0.47 -1.98 11.48
CA HIS A 224 -0.53 -2.93 10.35
C HIS A 224 -0.74 -4.40 10.76
N THR A 225 -1.70 -4.67 11.65
CA THR A 225 -2.09 -6.03 12.03
C THR A 225 -3.17 -6.58 11.10
N MET A 226 -3.33 -7.89 11.05
CA MET A 226 -4.46 -8.49 10.34
C MET A 226 -5.79 -8.06 10.97
N PRO A 227 -6.89 -8.03 10.21
CA PRO A 227 -8.22 -7.75 10.73
C PRO A 227 -8.58 -8.60 11.96
N LEU A 228 -9.38 -8.02 12.87
CA LEU A 228 -9.87 -8.59 14.13
C LEU A 228 -8.84 -8.63 15.28
N ILE A 229 -7.65 -8.08 15.09
CA ILE A 229 -6.67 -7.94 16.17
C ILE A 229 -6.85 -6.60 16.91
N GLY A 230 -7.26 -5.55 16.20
CA GLY A 230 -7.42 -4.20 16.72
C GLY A 230 -8.88 -3.78 16.91
N THR A 231 -9.16 -2.53 16.59
CA THR A 231 -10.45 -1.88 16.85
C THR A 231 -11.15 -1.35 15.59
N THR A 232 -10.61 -1.60 14.41
CA THR A 232 -11.22 -1.17 13.15
C THR A 232 -12.60 -1.81 12.97
N ASN A 233 -13.62 -0.99 12.72
CA ASN A 233 -14.97 -1.50 12.45
C ASN A 233 -15.09 -1.94 10.99
N PHE A 234 -14.74 -3.19 10.70
CA PHE A 234 -14.81 -3.74 9.34
C PHE A 234 -16.23 -3.92 8.80
N ASP A 235 -17.25 -4.04 9.67
CA ASP A 235 -18.64 -3.97 9.22
C ASP A 235 -18.93 -2.63 8.52
N ASN A 236 -18.43 -1.53 9.09
CA ASN A 236 -18.57 -0.21 8.48
C ASN A 236 -17.79 -0.11 7.16
N VAL A 237 -16.59 -0.68 7.08
CA VAL A 237 -15.82 -0.73 5.83
C VAL A 237 -16.64 -1.45 4.75
N VAL A 238 -17.04 -2.69 4.99
CA VAL A 238 -17.77 -3.50 3.99
C VAL A 238 -19.11 -2.86 3.61
N LYS A 239 -19.88 -2.29 4.59
CA LYS A 239 -21.10 -1.55 4.30
C LYS A 239 -20.86 -0.31 3.44
N GLY A 240 -19.76 0.41 3.68
CA GLY A 240 -19.36 1.55 2.84
C GLY A 240 -19.09 1.12 1.41
N LEU A 241 -18.29 0.06 1.21
CA LEU A 241 -17.98 -0.50 -0.10
C LEU A 241 -19.24 -0.94 -0.86
N LEU A 242 -20.17 -1.62 -0.18
CA LEU A 242 -21.44 -2.01 -0.78
C LEU A 242 -22.29 -0.78 -1.19
N LYS A 243 -22.31 0.29 -0.39
CA LYS A 243 -23.06 1.52 -0.72
C LYS A 243 -22.59 2.19 -2.00
N ILE A 244 -21.29 2.18 -2.28
CA ILE A 244 -20.73 2.78 -3.50
C ILE A 244 -20.64 1.80 -4.69
N GLY A 245 -21.02 0.52 -4.49
CA GLY A 245 -20.88 -0.50 -5.51
C GLY A 245 -19.41 -0.81 -5.85
N TYR A 246 -18.52 -0.78 -4.87
CA TYR A 246 -17.10 -1.05 -5.08
C TYR A 246 -16.87 -2.43 -5.68
N GLY A 247 -16.22 -2.49 -6.83
CA GLY A 247 -15.94 -3.74 -7.55
C GLY A 247 -14.45 -4.08 -7.65
N GLY A 248 -13.59 -3.36 -6.93
CA GLY A 248 -12.14 -3.61 -6.90
C GLY A 248 -11.74 -4.75 -5.96
N ASP A 249 -10.47 -4.80 -5.64
CA ASP A 249 -9.85 -5.83 -4.82
C ASP A 249 -9.92 -5.51 -3.32
N PHE A 250 -9.91 -6.56 -2.50
CA PHE A 250 -9.80 -6.46 -1.04
C PHE A 250 -8.35 -6.76 -0.66
N THR A 251 -7.51 -5.71 -0.67
CA THR A 251 -6.05 -5.82 -0.56
C THR A 251 -5.59 -5.66 0.86
N PHE A 252 -4.96 -6.69 1.42
CA PHE A 252 -4.37 -6.64 2.75
C PHE A 252 -2.98 -6.01 2.73
N GLU A 253 -2.75 -5.08 3.64
CA GLU A 253 -1.44 -4.53 4.00
C GLU A 253 -1.17 -4.71 5.50
N ALA A 254 -1.20 -5.97 5.95
CA ALA A 254 -1.16 -6.35 7.36
C ALA A 254 0.19 -6.98 7.77
N CYS A 255 1.27 -6.34 7.35
CA CYS A 255 2.63 -6.87 7.38
C CYS A 255 3.24 -7.05 8.79
N ALA A 256 2.56 -6.61 9.86
CA ALA A 256 3.17 -6.56 11.18
C ALA A 256 2.57 -7.50 12.22
N THR A 257 1.58 -8.32 11.89
CA THR A 257 0.92 -9.22 12.85
C THR A 257 1.91 -10.14 13.59
N LEU A 258 2.85 -10.77 12.86
CA LEU A 258 3.91 -11.61 13.43
C LEU A 258 5.30 -11.15 12.96
N ARG A 259 5.51 -9.84 12.91
CA ARG A 259 6.72 -9.26 12.38
C ARG A 259 7.94 -9.49 13.28
N ARG A 260 9.11 -9.50 12.68
CA ARG A 260 10.40 -9.52 13.38
C ARG A 260 10.56 -8.25 14.23
N VAL A 261 11.22 -8.40 15.38
CA VAL A 261 11.34 -7.32 16.38
C VAL A 261 12.03 -6.06 15.85
N ASN A 262 12.94 -6.20 14.90
CA ASN A 262 13.68 -5.07 14.30
C ASN A 262 13.06 -4.54 12.99
N ALA A 263 11.89 -5.05 12.60
CA ALA A 263 11.15 -4.58 11.43
C ALA A 263 10.08 -3.55 11.84
N TRP A 264 9.83 -2.55 11.01
CA TRP A 264 8.77 -1.57 11.23
C TRP A 264 7.39 -2.15 10.79
N PRO A 265 6.31 -1.80 11.48
CA PRO A 265 6.22 -1.22 12.81
C PRO A 265 6.54 -2.28 13.88
N ASN A 266 7.31 -1.91 14.89
CA ASN A 266 7.65 -2.81 15.99
C ASN A 266 6.91 -2.43 17.27
N TYR A 267 5.85 -3.13 17.61
CA TYR A 267 5.13 -2.98 18.88
C TYR A 267 5.45 -4.08 19.91
N ARG A 268 6.33 -5.01 19.55
CA ARG A 268 6.92 -5.96 20.51
C ARG A 268 8.16 -5.35 21.17
N ARG A 269 8.03 -4.12 21.69
CA ARG A 269 9.14 -3.28 22.16
C ARG A 269 9.92 -3.85 23.34
N ASP A 270 9.30 -4.73 24.12
CA ASP A 270 9.94 -5.41 25.26
C ASP A 270 10.82 -6.59 24.83
N VAL A 271 10.70 -7.04 23.57
CA VAL A 271 11.48 -8.15 23.02
C VAL A 271 12.74 -7.61 22.36
N LYS A 272 13.89 -8.16 22.71
CA LYS A 272 15.19 -7.80 22.10
C LYS A 272 15.50 -8.75 20.95
N ASP A 273 16.27 -8.26 19.96
CA ASP A 273 16.66 -9.07 18.78
C ASP A 273 17.51 -10.29 19.16
N SER A 274 18.19 -10.24 20.32
CA SER A 274 18.96 -11.33 20.88
C SER A 274 18.12 -12.40 21.61
N ASP A 275 16.83 -12.19 21.82
CA ASP A 275 15.97 -13.13 22.52
C ASP A 275 15.62 -14.30 21.59
N LEU A 276 15.57 -15.51 22.15
CA LEU A 276 15.36 -16.75 21.37
C LEU A 276 14.09 -16.75 20.52
N LEU A 277 13.02 -16.10 21.01
CA LEU A 277 11.71 -16.05 20.34
C LEU A 277 11.40 -14.68 19.74
N SER A 278 12.41 -13.85 19.51
CA SER A 278 12.23 -12.49 18.99
C SER A 278 11.71 -12.47 17.56
N ASN A 279 12.16 -13.40 16.74
CA ASN A 279 11.90 -13.44 15.32
C ASN A 279 11.19 -14.75 14.92
N PRO A 280 9.88 -14.70 14.65
CA PRO A 280 9.18 -15.89 14.15
C PRO A 280 9.76 -16.35 12.82
N PRO A 281 9.92 -17.67 12.58
CA PRO A 281 10.41 -18.17 11.30
C PRO A 281 9.39 -17.97 10.17
N LEU A 282 9.87 -17.90 8.92
CA LEU A 282 9.05 -17.63 7.74
C LEU A 282 7.79 -18.50 7.66
N TYR A 283 7.89 -19.81 7.93
CA TYR A 283 6.74 -20.72 7.83
C TYR A 283 5.60 -20.39 8.82
N ILE A 284 5.91 -19.76 9.96
CA ILE A 284 4.90 -19.32 10.92
C ILE A 284 4.17 -18.08 10.37
N VAL A 285 4.90 -17.15 9.75
CA VAL A 285 4.30 -15.96 9.11
C VAL A 285 3.46 -16.37 7.90
N GLN A 286 3.91 -17.34 7.11
CA GLN A 286 3.11 -17.89 6.01
C GLN A 286 1.78 -18.52 6.50
N LYS A 287 1.77 -19.18 7.65
CA LYS A 287 0.52 -19.67 8.27
C LYS A 287 -0.39 -18.55 8.77
N GLN A 288 0.20 -17.48 9.30
CA GLN A 288 -0.58 -16.30 9.69
C GLN A 288 -1.20 -15.63 8.45
N GLN A 289 -0.47 -15.54 7.34
CA GLN A 289 -1.01 -15.05 6.08
C GLN A 289 -2.15 -15.95 5.56
N ALA A 290 -2.01 -17.26 5.64
CA ALA A 290 -3.09 -18.19 5.29
C ALA A 290 -4.34 -18.02 6.17
N LEU A 291 -4.17 -17.77 7.47
CA LEU A 291 -5.28 -17.43 8.36
C LEU A 291 -5.94 -16.10 7.95
N MET A 292 -5.14 -15.09 7.58
CA MET A 292 -5.66 -13.80 7.12
C MET A 292 -6.50 -13.95 5.84
N TYR A 293 -6.11 -14.82 4.91
CA TYR A 293 -6.91 -15.17 3.75
C TYR A 293 -8.29 -15.71 4.15
N GLU A 294 -8.34 -16.67 5.07
CA GLU A 294 -9.61 -17.24 5.57
C GLU A 294 -10.47 -16.20 6.30
N VAL A 295 -9.85 -15.30 7.08
CA VAL A 295 -10.54 -14.18 7.74
C VAL A 295 -11.15 -13.25 6.69
N GLY A 296 -10.41 -12.85 5.67
CA GLY A 296 -10.92 -12.01 4.60
C GLY A 296 -12.08 -12.65 3.83
N LYS A 297 -11.94 -13.93 3.52
CA LYS A 297 -13.00 -14.71 2.88
C LYS A 297 -14.28 -14.72 3.73
N TRP A 298 -14.17 -15.06 5.00
CA TRP A 298 -15.31 -15.03 5.95
C TRP A 298 -15.95 -13.64 6.05
N MET A 299 -15.14 -12.57 6.12
CA MET A 299 -15.64 -11.20 6.18
C MET A 299 -16.51 -10.86 4.98
N LEU A 300 -16.02 -11.13 3.76
CA LEU A 300 -16.73 -10.81 2.52
C LEU A 300 -17.98 -11.71 2.32
N GLU A 301 -17.86 -13.01 2.54
CA GLU A 301 -18.96 -13.97 2.40
C GLU A 301 -20.09 -13.70 3.42
N SER A 302 -19.78 -13.17 4.62
CA SER A 302 -20.77 -12.74 5.61
C SER A 302 -21.70 -11.62 5.09
N TYR A 303 -21.27 -10.89 4.07
CA TYR A 303 -22.05 -9.87 3.36
C TYR A 303 -22.54 -10.32 1.98
N ASN A 304 -22.51 -11.63 1.70
CA ASN A 304 -22.86 -12.22 0.40
C ASN A 304 -21.98 -11.72 -0.77
N ILE A 305 -20.76 -11.28 -0.48
CA ILE A 305 -19.80 -10.91 -1.51
C ILE A 305 -19.01 -12.18 -1.87
N LYS A 306 -19.10 -12.57 -3.15
CA LYS A 306 -18.36 -13.74 -3.65
C LYS A 306 -16.86 -13.43 -3.71
N VAL A 307 -16.05 -14.33 -3.15
CA VAL A 307 -14.60 -14.31 -3.29
C VAL A 307 -14.19 -15.13 -4.53
N GLU A 308 -13.27 -14.59 -5.33
CA GLU A 308 -12.75 -15.17 -6.57
C GLU A 308 -11.34 -15.68 -6.36
#